data_6c9d9d1642bc758c6eed60bad38f3ae0
#
_entry.id   6c9d9d1642bc758c6eed60bad38f3ae0
#
_cell.length_a   1.000
_cell.length_b   1.000
_cell.length_c   1.000
_cell.angle_alpha   90.00
_cell.angle_beta   90.00
_cell.angle_gamma   90.00
#
_symmetry.space_group_name_H-M   'P 1'
#
loop_
_entity.id
_entity.type
_entity.pdbx_description
1 polymer ?
#
loop_
_entity_poly.entity_id
_entity_poly.type
_entity_poly.pdbx_seq_one_letter_code
_entity_poly.pdbx_strand_id
1 'polypeptide(L)'
;QRNGAEEVHVAGGKPRQRLDRREPHHGQQGAPHDAEDDGGTLTLFVTHHFVPDAGFSPRLAHELLAELPLDLDQKGALGWVKATTERCLQTLDAQSDIVDRGGVYALVGPTGVGKTTTTAKLAARCVLRHGASKVALITTDGYRIGAYEQLRIYGRILGVSVHLVKDAGELRQTLLDLQHKHMILIDTMGMS
;
A
#
# COMPACT_ATOMS: atom_id res chain seq x y z
N GLN A 1 13.03 -3.74 35.72
CA GLN A 1 11.74 -3.50 35.06
C GLN A 1 12.03 -3.23 33.58
N ARG A 2 11.71 -4.22 32.74
CA ARG A 2 12.05 -4.19 31.30
C ARG A 2 10.92 -3.47 30.56
N ASN A 3 11.22 -2.29 30.02
CA ASN A 3 10.36 -1.61 29.06
C ASN A 3 10.58 -2.25 27.69
N GLY A 4 9.58 -3.00 27.23
CA GLY A 4 9.53 -3.50 25.86
C GLY A 4 9.13 -2.38 24.91
N ALA A 5 10.12 -1.77 24.27
CA ALA A 5 9.91 -1.09 23.00
C ALA A 5 9.95 -2.18 21.93
N GLU A 6 8.79 -2.66 21.47
CA GLU A 6 8.73 -3.50 20.28
C GLU A 6 9.11 -2.64 19.07
N GLU A 7 10.29 -2.88 18.54
CA GLU A 7 10.64 -2.44 17.19
C GLU A 7 9.71 -3.12 16.22
N VAL A 8 8.90 -2.34 15.50
CA VAL A 8 8.14 -2.86 14.38
C VAL A 8 9.12 -3.11 13.22
N HIS A 9 9.79 -4.26 13.25
CA HIS A 9 10.38 -4.84 12.06
C HIS A 9 9.23 -5.20 11.12
N VAL A 10 9.19 -4.56 9.96
CA VAL A 10 8.46 -5.09 8.82
C VAL A 10 9.18 -6.38 8.43
N ALA A 11 8.67 -7.49 8.94
CA ALA A 11 9.22 -8.81 8.69
C ALA A 11 9.22 -9.08 7.19
N GLY A 12 10.39 -9.43 6.69
CA GLY A 12 10.63 -9.86 5.32
C GLY A 12 9.67 -10.95 4.90
N GLY A 13 9.19 -10.84 3.66
CA GLY A 13 8.25 -11.75 3.06
C GLY A 13 8.71 -13.21 3.14
N LYS A 14 7.74 -14.09 3.37
CA LYS A 14 7.90 -15.53 3.24
C LYS A 14 8.38 -15.89 1.83
N PRO A 15 9.18 -16.95 1.66
CA PRO A 15 9.69 -17.36 0.36
C PRO A 15 8.55 -17.71 -0.59
N ARG A 16 8.73 -17.32 -1.85
CA ARG A 16 7.84 -17.57 -2.98
C ARG A 16 7.45 -19.06 -3.02
N GLN A 17 6.17 -19.37 -2.89
CA GLN A 17 5.65 -20.67 -3.33
C GLN A 17 5.84 -20.75 -4.84
N ARG A 18 6.60 -21.76 -5.31
CA ARG A 18 6.69 -22.12 -6.72
C ARG A 18 5.30 -22.47 -7.20
N LEU A 19 4.86 -21.81 -8.26
CA LEU A 19 3.69 -22.21 -9.02
C LEU A 19 3.94 -23.63 -9.55
N ASP A 20 3.08 -24.54 -9.14
CA ASP A 20 3.10 -25.95 -9.51
C ASP A 20 2.79 -26.07 -11.01
N ARG A 21 3.75 -26.57 -11.78
CA ARG A 21 3.61 -26.81 -13.23
C ARG A 21 2.69 -28.02 -13.41
N ARG A 22 1.43 -27.80 -13.75
CA ARG A 22 0.60 -28.84 -14.33
C ARG A 22 0.89 -28.92 -15.82
N GLU A 23 1.34 -30.10 -16.26
CA GLU A 23 1.57 -30.42 -17.66
C GLU A 23 0.25 -30.41 -18.46
N PRO A 24 0.25 -29.92 -19.72
CA PRO A 24 -0.91 -29.98 -20.57
C PRO A 24 -1.03 -31.36 -21.23
N HIS A 25 -2.22 -31.96 -21.13
CA HIS A 25 -2.58 -33.15 -21.88
C HIS A 25 -2.71 -32.85 -23.39
N HIS A 26 -2.01 -33.61 -24.20
CA HIS A 26 -2.16 -33.67 -25.66
C HIS A 26 -3.55 -34.18 -26.07
N GLY A 27 -4.20 -33.49 -27.00
CA GLY A 27 -5.44 -33.95 -27.65
C GLY A 27 -5.74 -33.20 -28.94
N GLN A 28 -5.29 -33.78 -30.02
CA GLN A 28 -5.88 -33.86 -31.41
C GLN A 28 -6.11 -32.60 -32.24
N GLN A 29 -5.57 -32.76 -33.46
CA GLN A 29 -5.55 -31.90 -34.62
C GLN A 29 -6.98 -31.62 -35.21
N GLY A 30 -7.23 -30.37 -35.50
CA GLY A 30 -8.30 -29.90 -36.40
C GLY A 30 -7.69 -28.85 -37.34
N ALA A 31 -8.02 -28.97 -38.64
CA ALA A 31 -7.47 -28.28 -39.79
C ALA A 31 -7.61 -26.73 -39.77
N PRO A 32 -6.87 -25.99 -40.62
CA PRO A 32 -6.64 -24.58 -40.48
C PRO A 32 -7.89 -23.76 -40.95
N HIS A 33 -8.41 -22.96 -40.05
CA HIS A 33 -9.20 -21.78 -40.41
C HIS A 33 -8.21 -20.59 -40.30
N ASP A 34 -8.19 -19.78 -41.35
CA ASP A 34 -7.44 -18.52 -41.43
C ASP A 34 -7.93 -17.60 -40.30
N ALA A 35 -7.29 -17.72 -39.13
CA ALA A 35 -7.44 -16.80 -38.02
C ALA A 35 -6.34 -15.76 -38.18
N GLU A 36 -6.73 -14.54 -38.55
CA GLU A 36 -5.93 -13.35 -38.47
C GLU A 36 -5.17 -13.34 -37.13
N ASP A 37 -3.89 -12.98 -37.21
CA ASP A 37 -2.93 -12.96 -36.08
C ASP A 37 -3.28 -11.87 -35.05
N ASP A 38 -4.40 -12.06 -34.35
CA ASP A 38 -4.83 -11.19 -33.24
C ASP A 38 -3.91 -11.29 -32.01
N GLY A 39 -3.18 -12.38 -31.88
CA GLY A 39 -2.27 -12.60 -30.74
C GLY A 39 -1.09 -11.63 -30.73
N GLY A 40 -0.52 -11.35 -31.90
CA GLY A 40 0.57 -10.36 -32.06
C GLY A 40 0.11 -8.93 -31.73
N THR A 41 -1.08 -8.57 -32.21
CA THR A 41 -1.67 -7.24 -31.95
C THR A 41 -2.00 -7.03 -30.50
N LEU A 42 -2.54 -8.05 -29.82
CA LEU A 42 -2.88 -8.00 -28.40
C LEU A 42 -1.63 -7.89 -27.52
N THR A 43 -0.61 -8.69 -27.83
CA THR A 43 0.69 -8.64 -27.17
C THR A 43 1.32 -7.25 -27.29
N LEU A 44 1.29 -6.67 -28.50
CA LEU A 44 1.80 -5.31 -28.77
C LEU A 44 1.03 -4.24 -27.98
N PHE A 45 -0.29 -4.36 -27.90
CA PHE A 45 -1.15 -3.41 -27.16
C PHE A 45 -0.86 -3.44 -25.66
N VAL A 46 -0.74 -4.61 -25.07
CA VAL A 46 -0.46 -4.75 -23.63
C VAL A 46 0.97 -4.31 -23.30
N THR A 47 1.97 -4.65 -24.14
CA THR A 47 3.38 -4.31 -23.87
C THR A 47 3.70 -2.85 -24.14
N HIS A 48 3.17 -2.27 -25.22
CA HIS A 48 3.60 -0.94 -25.68
C HIS A 48 2.69 0.19 -25.22
N HIS A 49 1.45 -0.10 -24.86
CA HIS A 49 0.50 0.93 -24.46
C HIS A 49 -0.01 0.78 -23.03
N PHE A 50 -0.60 -0.36 -22.71
CA PHE A 50 -1.33 -0.45 -21.45
C PHE A 50 -0.43 -0.47 -20.20
N VAL A 51 0.59 -1.30 -20.19
CA VAL A 51 1.44 -1.51 -18.99
C VAL A 51 2.44 -0.35 -18.78
N PRO A 52 3.14 0.15 -19.82
CA PRO A 52 4.00 1.32 -19.69
C PRO A 52 3.23 2.62 -19.39
N ASP A 53 2.08 2.85 -20.05
CA ASP A 53 1.25 4.04 -19.83
C ASP A 53 0.68 4.07 -18.40
N ALA A 54 0.45 2.92 -17.80
CA ALA A 54 0.07 2.78 -16.39
C ALA A 54 1.26 2.96 -15.41
N GLY A 55 2.48 3.17 -15.91
CA GLY A 55 3.67 3.40 -15.09
C GLY A 55 4.33 2.14 -14.53
N PHE A 56 3.98 0.95 -15.01
CA PHE A 56 4.62 -0.29 -14.60
C PHE A 56 5.94 -0.53 -15.31
N SER A 57 6.85 -1.27 -14.65
CA SER A 57 8.14 -1.60 -15.23
C SER A 57 8.03 -2.55 -16.43
N PRO A 58 8.94 -2.46 -17.43
CA PRO A 58 8.98 -3.41 -18.55
C PRO A 58 9.10 -4.87 -18.11
N ARG A 59 9.78 -5.12 -16.99
CA ARG A 59 9.92 -6.46 -16.44
C ARG A 59 8.57 -7.06 -16.03
N LEU A 60 7.71 -6.28 -15.35
CA LEU A 60 6.38 -6.74 -14.98
C LEU A 60 5.52 -6.99 -16.22
N ALA A 61 5.64 -6.14 -17.26
CA ALA A 61 4.97 -6.35 -18.53
C ALA A 61 5.34 -7.71 -19.15
N HIS A 62 6.62 -8.02 -19.21
CA HIS A 62 7.10 -9.31 -19.72
C HIS A 62 6.62 -10.50 -18.89
N GLU A 63 6.65 -10.39 -17.55
CA GLU A 63 6.15 -11.45 -16.66
C GLU A 63 4.66 -11.71 -16.87
N LEU A 64 3.84 -10.67 -17.01
CA LEU A 64 2.40 -10.78 -17.28
C LEU A 64 2.10 -11.39 -18.65
N LEU A 65 2.86 -10.99 -19.69
CA LEU A 65 2.66 -11.51 -21.04
C LEU A 65 3.03 -12.96 -21.21
N ALA A 66 4.07 -13.43 -20.49
CA ALA A 66 4.49 -14.82 -20.54
C ALA A 66 3.39 -15.77 -20.01
N GLU A 67 2.45 -15.28 -19.23
CA GLU A 67 1.35 -16.06 -18.65
C GLU A 67 -0.02 -15.70 -19.24
N LEU A 68 -0.10 -14.75 -20.19
CA LEU A 68 -1.36 -14.32 -20.80
C LEU A 68 -1.95 -15.43 -21.68
N PRO A 69 -3.20 -15.88 -21.42
CA PRO A 69 -3.88 -16.82 -22.31
C PRO A 69 -4.05 -16.24 -23.72
N LEU A 70 -3.69 -17.01 -24.75
CA LEU A 70 -3.68 -16.57 -26.15
C LEU A 70 -5.08 -16.55 -26.81
N ASP A 71 -6.08 -17.11 -26.15
CA ASP A 71 -7.44 -17.25 -26.61
C ASP A 71 -8.37 -16.10 -26.17
N LEU A 72 -7.84 -15.09 -25.50
CA LEU A 72 -8.62 -13.96 -25.00
C LEU A 72 -8.72 -12.85 -26.05
N ASP A 73 -9.90 -12.28 -26.17
CA ASP A 73 -10.07 -10.99 -26.85
C ASP A 73 -9.46 -9.84 -26.04
N GLN A 74 -9.38 -8.65 -26.62
CA GLN A 74 -8.76 -7.47 -25.98
C GLN A 74 -9.38 -7.14 -24.62
N LYS A 75 -10.70 -7.28 -24.46
CA LYS A 75 -11.40 -7.00 -23.20
C LYS A 75 -11.08 -8.07 -22.15
N GLY A 76 -11.06 -9.32 -22.55
CA GLY A 76 -10.68 -10.46 -21.70
C GLY A 76 -9.23 -10.37 -21.24
N ALA A 77 -8.30 -10.04 -22.15
CA ALA A 77 -6.90 -9.85 -21.83
C ALA A 77 -6.68 -8.70 -20.81
N LEU A 78 -7.36 -7.58 -20.98
CA LEU A 78 -7.33 -6.47 -20.03
C LEU A 78 -7.86 -6.87 -18.66
N GLY A 79 -8.98 -7.61 -18.63
CA GLY A 79 -9.56 -8.17 -17.41
C GLY A 79 -8.61 -9.14 -16.72
N TRP A 80 -7.95 -10.01 -17.48
CA TRP A 80 -6.97 -10.97 -16.98
C TRP A 80 -5.74 -10.26 -16.40
N VAL A 81 -5.18 -9.25 -17.10
CA VAL A 81 -4.03 -8.47 -16.61
C VAL A 81 -4.35 -7.78 -15.29
N LYS A 82 -5.52 -7.15 -15.19
CA LYS A 82 -5.99 -6.52 -13.94
C LYS A 82 -6.08 -7.53 -12.79
N ALA A 83 -6.78 -8.63 -13.01
CA ALA A 83 -6.98 -9.67 -11.99
C ALA A 83 -5.66 -10.34 -11.57
N THR A 84 -4.74 -10.55 -12.51
CA THR A 84 -3.42 -11.14 -12.22
C THR A 84 -2.54 -10.15 -11.47
N THR A 85 -2.52 -8.88 -11.87
CA THR A 85 -1.82 -7.82 -11.12
C THR A 85 -2.36 -7.71 -9.70
N GLU A 86 -3.68 -7.72 -9.51
CA GLU A 86 -4.32 -7.66 -8.21
C GLU A 86 -3.93 -8.85 -7.31
N ARG A 87 -3.88 -10.06 -7.86
CA ARG A 87 -3.41 -11.26 -7.14
C ARG A 87 -1.93 -11.21 -6.75
N CYS A 88 -1.10 -10.55 -7.59
CA CYS A 88 0.33 -10.38 -7.32
C CYS A 88 0.62 -9.30 -6.27
N LEU A 89 -0.33 -8.39 -5.99
CA LEU A 89 -0.16 -7.38 -4.97
C LEU A 89 -0.11 -8.03 -3.58
N GLN A 90 0.99 -7.80 -2.89
CA GLN A 90 1.11 -8.17 -1.48
C GLN A 90 0.36 -7.12 -0.64
N THR A 91 -0.84 -7.45 -0.23
CA THR A 91 -1.64 -6.63 0.67
C THR A 91 -1.75 -7.29 2.05
N LEU A 92 -1.98 -6.47 3.06
CA LEU A 92 -2.33 -7.00 4.37
C LEU A 92 -3.71 -7.65 4.28
N ASP A 93 -3.87 -8.80 4.92
CA ASP A 93 -5.19 -9.41 5.11
C ASP A 93 -6.06 -8.55 6.04
N ALA A 94 -7.36 -8.83 6.07
CA ALA A 94 -8.30 -8.06 6.89
C ALA A 94 -8.00 -8.16 8.40
N GLN A 95 -7.36 -9.25 8.85
CA GLN A 95 -6.98 -9.46 10.25
C GLN A 95 -5.69 -8.72 10.62
N SER A 96 -4.89 -8.34 9.63
CA SER A 96 -3.64 -7.60 9.80
C SER A 96 -3.81 -6.08 9.63
N ASP A 97 -5.05 -5.58 9.47
CA ASP A 97 -5.32 -4.14 9.33
C ASP A 97 -4.88 -3.41 10.61
N ILE A 98 -3.91 -2.51 10.46
CA ILE A 98 -3.36 -1.72 11.57
C ILE A 98 -4.44 -0.87 12.27
N VAL A 99 -5.51 -0.50 11.56
CA VAL A 99 -6.63 0.28 12.11
C VAL A 99 -7.40 -0.53 13.14
N ASP A 100 -7.60 -1.83 12.90
CA ASP A 100 -8.29 -2.71 13.85
C ASP A 100 -7.36 -3.17 14.99
N ARG A 101 -6.10 -3.39 14.67
CA ARG A 101 -5.10 -3.80 15.66
C ARG A 101 -4.74 -2.67 16.63
N GLY A 102 -4.78 -1.41 16.17
CA GLY A 102 -4.35 -0.27 16.96
C GLY A 102 -2.83 -0.26 17.21
N GLY A 103 -2.38 0.66 18.06
CA GLY A 103 -0.98 0.81 18.44
C GLY A 103 -0.37 2.15 18.02
N VAL A 104 0.96 2.23 18.05
CA VAL A 104 1.73 3.43 17.71
C VAL A 104 2.46 3.20 16.39
N TYR A 105 2.22 4.07 15.41
CA TYR A 105 2.81 3.97 14.07
C TYR A 105 3.44 5.28 13.65
N ALA A 106 4.69 5.23 13.18
CA ALA A 106 5.39 6.37 12.60
C ALA A 106 5.48 6.22 11.08
N LEU A 107 5.08 7.27 10.34
CA LEU A 107 5.22 7.31 8.90
C LEU A 107 6.56 7.96 8.55
N VAL A 108 7.47 7.18 8.00
CA VAL A 108 8.81 7.61 7.61
C VAL A 108 9.00 7.56 6.10
N GLY A 109 9.87 8.41 5.57
CA GLY A 109 10.18 8.45 4.15
C GLY A 109 10.60 9.84 3.67
N PRO A 110 10.95 9.99 2.37
CA PRO A 110 11.39 11.25 1.80
C PRO A 110 10.35 12.37 1.90
N THR A 111 10.78 13.59 1.67
CA THR A 111 9.89 14.76 1.57
C THR A 111 8.98 14.63 0.34
N GLY A 112 7.70 15.04 0.49
CA GLY A 112 6.76 15.11 -0.64
C GLY A 112 6.04 13.81 -1.01
N VAL A 113 6.39 12.66 -0.43
CA VAL A 113 5.76 11.35 -0.74
C VAL A 113 4.37 11.16 -0.16
N GLY A 114 3.81 12.14 0.55
CA GLY A 114 2.45 12.10 1.07
C GLY A 114 2.30 11.53 2.47
N LYS A 115 3.33 11.54 3.32
CA LYS A 115 3.25 11.03 4.71
C LYS A 115 2.10 11.67 5.49
N THR A 116 2.04 12.98 5.57
CA THR A 116 0.97 13.73 6.26
C THR A 116 -0.41 13.38 5.74
N THR A 117 -0.56 13.27 4.42
CA THR A 117 -1.84 12.87 3.80
C THR A 117 -2.21 11.44 4.15
N THR A 118 -1.24 10.52 4.18
CA THR A 118 -1.47 9.12 4.56
C THR A 118 -1.81 9.01 6.05
N THR A 119 -1.12 9.76 6.91
CA THR A 119 -1.46 9.89 8.34
C THR A 119 -2.91 10.32 8.53
N ALA A 120 -3.36 11.36 7.81
CA ALA A 120 -4.74 11.84 7.88
C ALA A 120 -5.75 10.78 7.39
N LYS A 121 -5.45 10.05 6.31
CA LYS A 121 -6.32 8.98 5.79
C LYS A 121 -6.44 7.81 6.77
N LEU A 122 -5.34 7.39 7.38
CA LEU A 122 -5.35 6.32 8.40
C LEU A 122 -6.13 6.78 9.64
N ALA A 123 -5.92 8.01 10.10
CA ALA A 123 -6.68 8.60 11.19
C ALA A 123 -8.19 8.62 10.89
N ALA A 124 -8.58 9.06 9.69
CA ALA A 124 -9.98 9.08 9.28
C ALA A 124 -10.62 7.70 9.31
N ARG A 125 -9.92 6.66 8.78
CA ARG A 125 -10.38 5.27 8.85
C ARG A 125 -10.56 4.80 10.29
N CYS A 126 -9.61 5.13 11.16
CA CYS A 126 -9.67 4.75 12.56
C CYS A 126 -10.81 5.48 13.30
N VAL A 127 -11.00 6.77 13.03
CA VAL A 127 -12.11 7.56 13.60
C VAL A 127 -13.48 6.97 13.20
N LEU A 128 -13.63 6.55 11.94
CA LEU A 128 -14.87 5.93 11.47
C LEU A 128 -15.19 4.60 12.17
N ARG A 129 -14.17 3.83 12.55
CA ARG A 129 -14.33 2.50 13.19
C ARG A 129 -14.40 2.57 14.71
N HIS A 130 -13.59 3.41 15.32
CA HIS A 130 -13.36 3.41 16.77
C HIS A 130 -13.72 4.71 17.47
N GLY A 131 -14.01 5.76 16.71
CA GLY A 131 -14.32 7.10 17.22
C GLY A 131 -13.10 7.99 17.43
N ALA A 132 -13.30 9.31 17.37
CA ALA A 132 -12.23 10.30 17.45
C ALA A 132 -11.48 10.28 18.79
N SER A 133 -12.16 9.95 19.89
CA SER A 133 -11.55 9.86 21.23
C SER A 133 -10.47 8.77 21.34
N LYS A 134 -10.47 7.80 20.42
CA LYS A 134 -9.54 6.68 20.40
C LYS A 134 -8.29 6.91 19.55
N VAL A 135 -8.20 8.07 18.86
CA VAL A 135 -7.09 8.40 17.96
C VAL A 135 -6.34 9.62 18.49
N ALA A 136 -5.03 9.65 18.30
CA ALA A 136 -4.21 10.85 18.49
C ALA A 136 -3.19 10.95 17.34
N LEU A 137 -2.85 12.20 16.99
CA LEU A 137 -1.85 12.53 16.00
C LEU A 137 -0.67 13.21 16.67
N ILE A 138 0.54 12.82 16.29
CA ILE A 138 1.78 13.47 16.72
C ILE A 138 2.53 13.91 15.47
N THR A 139 3.18 15.06 15.50
CA THR A 139 4.13 15.46 14.46
C THR A 139 5.46 15.83 15.06
N THR A 140 6.54 15.43 14.38
CA THR A 140 7.90 15.85 14.67
C THR A 140 8.37 16.97 13.73
N ASP A 141 7.53 17.35 12.74
CA ASP A 141 7.85 18.38 11.73
C ASP A 141 7.41 19.77 12.21
N GLY A 142 8.09 20.29 13.21
CA GLY A 142 7.88 21.65 13.74
C GLY A 142 8.64 22.73 12.97
N TYR A 143 9.56 22.37 12.08
CA TYR A 143 10.44 23.32 11.40
C TYR A 143 9.92 23.78 10.04
N ARG A 144 9.12 22.96 9.35
CA ARG A 144 8.55 23.32 8.05
C ARG A 144 7.31 24.18 8.21
N ILE A 145 7.41 25.40 7.67
CA ILE A 145 6.26 26.32 7.62
C ILE A 145 5.05 25.60 6.97
N GLY A 146 3.96 25.50 7.73
CA GLY A 146 2.71 24.92 7.25
C GLY A 146 2.54 23.39 7.44
N ALA A 147 3.57 22.62 7.69
CA ALA A 147 3.42 21.16 7.87
C ALA A 147 2.57 20.83 9.12
N TYR A 148 2.89 21.43 10.26
CA TYR A 148 2.12 21.30 11.49
C TYR A 148 0.69 21.82 11.31
N GLU A 149 0.51 22.99 10.66
CA GLU A 149 -0.82 23.56 10.41
C GLU A 149 -1.67 22.65 9.52
N GLN A 150 -1.08 22.03 8.52
CA GLN A 150 -1.79 21.07 7.68
C GLN A 150 -2.32 19.89 8.50
N LEU A 151 -1.49 19.30 9.36
CA LEU A 151 -1.94 18.20 10.23
C LEU A 151 -2.99 18.67 11.24
N ARG A 152 -2.87 19.88 11.78
CA ARG A 152 -3.88 20.50 12.66
C ARG A 152 -5.24 20.67 11.97
N ILE A 153 -5.24 21.06 10.69
CA ILE A 153 -6.47 21.16 9.91
C ILE A 153 -7.16 19.80 9.84
N TYR A 154 -6.42 18.75 9.51
CA TYR A 154 -6.96 17.39 9.49
C TYR A 154 -7.43 16.93 10.87
N GLY A 155 -6.67 17.19 11.92
CA GLY A 155 -7.07 16.88 13.29
C GLY A 155 -8.38 17.56 13.68
N ARG A 156 -8.55 18.83 13.32
CA ARG A 156 -9.78 19.59 13.57
C ARG A 156 -10.98 19.02 12.81
N ILE A 157 -10.80 18.68 11.53
CA ILE A 157 -11.87 18.07 10.71
C ILE A 157 -12.29 16.72 11.30
N LEU A 158 -11.35 15.92 11.79
CA LEU A 158 -11.59 14.59 12.33
C LEU A 158 -11.99 14.59 13.82
N GLY A 159 -11.89 15.71 14.50
CA GLY A 159 -12.11 15.82 15.95
C GLY A 159 -11.01 15.13 16.77
N VAL A 160 -9.79 15.04 16.24
CA VAL A 160 -8.64 14.32 16.82
C VAL A 160 -7.60 15.30 17.34
N SER A 161 -7.01 15.04 18.53
CA SER A 161 -5.92 15.86 19.07
C SER A 161 -4.65 15.73 18.24
N VAL A 162 -3.93 16.85 18.07
CA VAL A 162 -2.65 16.91 17.37
C VAL A 162 -1.59 17.47 18.32
N HIS A 163 -0.51 16.75 18.52
CA HIS A 163 0.58 17.08 19.39
C HIS A 163 1.85 17.34 18.58
N LEU A 164 2.50 18.46 18.81
CA LEU A 164 3.82 18.76 18.27
C LEU A 164 4.86 18.32 19.31
N VAL A 165 5.86 17.56 18.89
CA VAL A 165 7.00 17.14 19.72
C VAL A 165 8.31 17.55 19.03
N LYS A 166 9.25 18.06 19.83
CA LYS A 166 10.50 18.64 19.33
C LYS A 166 11.68 17.71 19.50
N ASP A 167 11.61 16.82 20.47
CA ASP A 167 12.69 15.90 20.80
C ASP A 167 12.16 14.54 21.30
N ALA A 168 13.08 13.61 21.53
CA ALA A 168 12.76 12.27 21.99
C ALA A 168 12.17 12.24 23.41
N GLY A 169 12.51 13.21 24.26
CA GLY A 169 11.98 13.32 25.62
C GLY A 169 10.51 13.71 25.60
N GLU A 170 10.15 14.76 24.85
CA GLU A 170 8.77 15.19 24.64
C GLU A 170 7.95 14.07 23.97
N LEU A 171 8.52 13.37 22.98
CA LEU A 171 7.82 12.25 22.34
C LEU A 171 7.49 11.14 23.35
N ARG A 172 8.46 10.76 24.19
CA ARG A 172 8.25 9.71 25.21
C ARG A 172 7.16 10.12 26.20
N GLN A 173 7.20 11.35 26.69
CA GLN A 173 6.18 11.85 27.60
C GLN A 173 4.79 11.90 26.96
N THR A 174 4.69 12.42 25.73
CA THR A 174 3.44 12.46 24.96
C THR A 174 2.85 11.07 24.73
N LEU A 175 3.69 10.07 24.41
CA LEU A 175 3.24 8.69 24.25
C LEU A 175 2.69 8.10 25.56
N LEU A 176 3.32 8.40 26.70
CA LEU A 176 2.81 7.99 28.02
C LEU A 176 1.43 8.61 28.32
N ASP A 177 1.26 9.88 28.02
CA ASP A 177 0.01 10.59 28.25
C ASP A 177 -1.12 10.05 27.35
N LEU A 178 -0.77 9.57 26.17
CA LEU A 178 -1.70 9.06 25.16
C LEU A 178 -1.87 7.53 25.18
N GLN A 179 -1.27 6.80 26.12
CA GLN A 179 -1.33 5.32 26.20
C GLN A 179 -2.75 4.72 26.21
N HIS A 180 -3.75 5.53 26.59
CA HIS A 180 -5.18 5.14 26.59
C HIS A 180 -5.83 5.18 25.19
N LYS A 181 -5.13 5.71 24.18
CA LYS A 181 -5.61 5.76 22.81
C LYS A 181 -5.47 4.39 22.14
N HIS A 182 -6.43 4.06 21.29
CA HIS A 182 -6.36 2.86 20.47
C HIS A 182 -5.28 2.98 19.39
N MET A 183 -5.18 4.15 18.76
CA MET A 183 -4.19 4.41 17.71
C MET A 183 -3.52 5.76 17.88
N ILE A 184 -2.18 5.77 17.79
CA ILE A 184 -1.36 6.96 17.75
C ILE A 184 -0.58 6.96 16.43
N LEU A 185 -0.75 8.01 15.63
CA LEU A 185 -0.06 8.16 14.36
C LEU A 185 0.95 9.30 14.44
N ILE A 186 2.19 9.01 14.10
CA ILE A 186 3.30 9.97 14.14
C ILE A 186 3.68 10.35 12.70
N ASP A 187 3.42 11.60 12.33
CA ASP A 187 3.87 12.20 11.08
C ASP A 187 5.28 12.73 11.25
N THR A 188 6.23 12.12 10.55
CA THR A 188 7.63 12.48 10.68
C THR A 188 8.06 13.49 9.62
N MET A 189 9.06 14.30 9.97
CA MET A 189 9.76 15.12 8.99
C MET A 189 10.34 14.22 7.88
N GLY A 190 10.30 14.70 6.63
CA GLY A 190 10.93 13.99 5.54
C GLY A 190 12.46 13.96 5.69
N MET A 191 13.05 12.79 5.56
CA MET A 191 14.49 12.63 5.46
C MET A 191 14.88 12.58 3.99
N SER A 192 15.87 13.38 3.61
CA SER A 192 16.49 13.40 2.26
C SER A 192 17.66 12.45 2.24
#